data_7b6f03171883565732bc117f1e93a9d1
#
_entry.id   7b6f03171883565732bc117f1e93a9d1
#
_cell.length_a   1.000
_cell.length_b   1.000
_cell.length_c   1.000
_cell.angle_alpha   90.00
_cell.angle_beta   90.00
_cell.angle_gamma   90.00
#
_symmetry.space_group_name_H-M   'P 1'
#
loop_
_entity.id
_entity.type
_entity.pdbx_description
1 polymer ?
#
loop_
_entity_poly.entity_id
_entity_poly.type
_entity_poly.pdbx_seq_one_letter_code
_entity_poly.pdbx_strand_id
1 'polypeptide(L)'
;FAESFSNNKADVAPVNNQLYIKECGSCHFPYQPGLLPANAWNKMMVNLDKHFETDATIDTEDLQTLTKYLNDNSAEKNMQYKRSNRIVSSLAKNQIPDSISTTPYMIKKHKDIKKDLITQNEVKGLFNCMACHKTADKGIYGERDINIPNFGRWKD
;
A
#
# COMPACT_ATOMS: atom_id res chain seq x y z
N PHE A 1 26.04 -10.97 -9.29
CA PHE A 1 25.51 -10.19 -10.41
C PHE A 1 24.00 -10.00 -10.30
N ALA A 2 23.25 -11.10 -10.23
CA ALA A 2 21.79 -11.04 -10.06
C ALA A 2 21.40 -10.37 -8.76
N GLU A 3 22.19 -10.55 -7.73
CA GLU A 3 21.94 -9.94 -6.42
C GLU A 3 22.05 -8.44 -6.44
N SER A 4 22.94 -7.88 -7.29
CA SER A 4 23.06 -6.43 -7.42
C SER A 4 21.77 -5.81 -7.93
N PHE A 5 21.11 -6.48 -8.87
CA PHE A 5 19.84 -6.00 -9.39
C PHE A 5 18.72 -6.15 -8.37
N SER A 6 18.70 -7.26 -7.61
CA SER A 6 17.65 -7.47 -6.61
C SER A 6 17.76 -6.45 -5.48
N ASN A 7 18.97 -5.99 -5.14
CA ASN A 7 19.16 -4.97 -4.10
C ASN A 7 18.56 -3.61 -4.48
N ASN A 8 18.43 -3.35 -5.79
CA ASN A 8 17.87 -2.10 -6.30
C ASN A 8 16.43 -2.25 -6.77
N LYS A 9 15.89 -3.46 -6.68
CA LYS A 9 14.55 -3.73 -7.14
C LYS A 9 13.51 -3.24 -6.12
N ALA A 10 12.44 -2.64 -6.62
CA ALA A 10 11.32 -2.25 -5.77
C ALA A 10 10.69 -3.47 -5.10
N ASP A 11 10.19 -3.28 -3.88
CA ASP A 11 9.48 -4.32 -3.13
C ASP A 11 8.07 -4.55 -3.66
N VAL A 12 7.53 -3.57 -4.34
CA VAL A 12 6.21 -3.59 -4.98
C VAL A 12 6.33 -2.78 -6.27
N ALA A 13 5.55 -3.15 -7.30
CA ALA A 13 5.60 -2.44 -8.57
C ALA A 13 5.25 -0.96 -8.38
N PRO A 14 6.09 -0.03 -8.83
CA PRO A 14 5.80 1.40 -8.69
C PRO A 14 4.53 1.80 -9.44
N VAL A 15 3.87 2.86 -8.95
CA VAL A 15 2.71 3.43 -9.64
C VAL A 15 3.19 4.11 -10.92
N ASN A 16 2.55 3.77 -12.04
CA ASN A 16 2.91 4.34 -13.34
C ASN A 16 1.69 4.85 -14.13
N ASN A 17 0.63 5.20 -13.44
CA ASN A 17 -0.64 5.63 -14.05
C ASN A 17 -0.98 7.04 -13.57
N GLN A 18 -0.96 8.01 -14.47
CA GLN A 18 -1.18 9.41 -14.12
C GLN A 18 -2.61 9.68 -13.63
N LEU A 19 -3.60 9.00 -14.20
CA LEU A 19 -4.97 9.16 -13.76
C LEU A 19 -5.14 8.66 -12.31
N TYR A 20 -4.52 7.53 -11.99
CA TYR A 20 -4.54 6.99 -10.64
C TYR A 20 -3.89 7.96 -9.65
N ILE A 21 -2.74 8.51 -9.99
CA ILE A 21 -2.04 9.48 -9.15
C ILE A 21 -2.92 10.72 -8.92
N LYS A 22 -3.56 11.21 -9.98
CA LYS A 22 -4.41 12.40 -9.90
C LYS A 22 -5.64 12.16 -9.02
N GLU A 23 -6.39 11.08 -9.30
CA GLU A 23 -7.67 10.83 -8.64
C GLU A 23 -7.51 10.29 -7.22
N CYS A 24 -6.54 9.42 -7.00
CA CYS A 24 -6.35 8.77 -5.69
C CYS A 24 -5.27 9.44 -4.86
N GLY A 25 -4.31 10.09 -5.50
CA GLY A 25 -3.22 10.77 -4.82
C GLY A 25 -3.53 12.17 -4.31
N SER A 26 -4.71 12.71 -4.64
CA SER A 26 -5.07 14.07 -4.25
C SER A 26 -5.33 14.22 -2.74
N CYS A 27 -5.69 13.15 -2.06
CA CYS A 27 -6.01 13.19 -0.62
C CYS A 27 -4.94 12.54 0.25
N HIS A 28 -4.26 11.53 -0.27
CA HIS A 28 -3.21 10.83 0.47
C HIS A 28 -2.27 10.17 -0.54
N PHE A 29 -1.24 9.51 -0.02
CA PHE A 29 -0.29 8.77 -0.83
C PHE A 29 -1.00 7.80 -1.77
N PRO A 30 -0.70 7.83 -3.09
CA PRO A 30 -1.31 6.88 -4.03
C PRO A 30 -0.65 5.50 -3.88
N TYR A 31 -1.30 4.62 -3.13
CA TYR A 31 -0.77 3.31 -2.80
C TYR A 31 -0.54 2.47 -4.04
N GLN A 32 0.59 1.75 -4.07
CA GLN A 32 0.86 0.84 -5.17
C GLN A 32 -0.22 -0.26 -5.22
N PRO A 33 -0.76 -0.55 -6.41
CA PRO A 33 -1.79 -1.60 -6.53
C PRO A 33 -1.34 -2.97 -6.04
N GLY A 34 -0.05 -3.26 -6.08
CA GLY A 34 0.51 -4.52 -5.59
C GLY A 34 0.46 -4.69 -4.07
N LEU A 35 -0.07 -3.73 -3.32
CA LEU A 35 -0.22 -3.81 -1.87
C LEU A 35 -1.53 -4.46 -1.44
N LEU A 36 -2.45 -4.75 -2.38
CA LEU A 36 -3.72 -5.41 -2.09
C LEU A 36 -4.08 -6.39 -3.21
N PRO A 37 -4.83 -7.45 -2.89
CA PRO A 37 -5.38 -8.32 -3.93
C PRO A 37 -6.55 -7.66 -4.66
N ALA A 38 -6.88 -8.17 -5.85
CA ALA A 38 -7.93 -7.61 -6.69
C ALA A 38 -9.28 -7.56 -5.99
N ASN A 39 -9.63 -8.60 -5.21
CA ASN A 39 -10.91 -8.63 -4.52
C ASN A 39 -11.07 -7.44 -3.54
N ALA A 40 -10.00 -7.05 -2.86
CA ALA A 40 -10.03 -5.90 -1.96
C ALA A 40 -10.16 -4.59 -2.73
N TRP A 41 -9.44 -4.46 -3.84
CA TRP A 41 -9.55 -3.27 -4.68
C TRP A 41 -10.97 -3.14 -5.25
N ASN A 42 -11.56 -4.24 -5.72
CA ASN A 42 -12.92 -4.22 -6.27
C ASN A 42 -13.95 -3.82 -5.22
N LYS A 43 -13.83 -4.34 -4.00
CA LYS A 43 -14.70 -3.95 -2.90
C LYS A 43 -14.60 -2.45 -2.61
N MET A 44 -13.38 -1.91 -2.63
CA MET A 44 -13.14 -0.50 -2.41
C MET A 44 -13.73 0.36 -3.52
N MET A 45 -13.56 -0.05 -4.78
CA MET A 45 -14.00 0.73 -5.93
C MET A 45 -15.52 0.81 -6.06
N VAL A 46 -16.26 -0.20 -5.58
CA VAL A 46 -17.73 -0.14 -5.58
C VAL A 46 -18.29 0.61 -4.38
N ASN A 47 -17.45 0.99 -3.42
CA ASN A 47 -17.85 1.68 -2.20
C ASN A 47 -17.13 3.01 -1.99
N LEU A 48 -16.75 3.69 -3.08
CA LEU A 48 -16.00 4.95 -2.99
C LEU A 48 -16.79 6.08 -2.31
N ASP A 49 -18.11 6.04 -2.35
CA ASP A 49 -18.95 6.99 -1.62
C ASP A 49 -18.79 6.88 -0.10
N LYS A 50 -18.30 5.75 0.37
CA LYS A 50 -18.06 5.48 1.80
C LYS A 50 -16.60 5.11 2.05
N HIS A 51 -15.69 5.69 1.29
CA HIS A 51 -14.25 5.37 1.38
C HIS A 51 -13.70 5.89 2.72
N PHE A 52 -13.61 4.98 3.70
CA PHE A 52 -13.12 5.31 5.05
C PHE A 52 -13.79 6.59 5.59
N GLU A 53 -15.13 6.62 5.51
CA GLU A 53 -15.98 7.71 5.99
C GLU A 53 -15.88 9.00 5.16
N THR A 54 -15.29 8.93 3.98
CA THR A 54 -15.14 10.06 3.07
C THR A 54 -15.72 9.69 1.71
N ASP A 55 -16.42 10.63 1.07
CA ASP A 55 -16.90 10.44 -0.30
C ASP A 55 -15.74 10.69 -1.27
N ALA A 56 -15.25 9.62 -1.89
CA ALA A 56 -14.18 9.67 -2.87
C ALA A 56 -14.70 9.31 -4.28
N THR A 57 -15.98 9.55 -4.55
CA THR A 57 -16.61 9.21 -5.83
C THR A 57 -15.93 9.91 -6.99
N ILE A 58 -15.71 9.18 -8.08
CA ILE A 58 -15.17 9.69 -9.34
C ILE A 58 -16.16 9.36 -10.45
N ASP A 59 -15.97 9.95 -11.65
CA ASP A 59 -16.89 9.67 -12.74
C ASP A 59 -16.78 8.21 -13.21
N THR A 60 -17.82 7.75 -13.92
CA THR A 60 -17.95 6.34 -14.31
C THR A 60 -16.82 5.88 -15.21
N GLU A 61 -16.39 6.72 -16.15
CA GLU A 61 -15.31 6.35 -17.07
C GLU A 61 -14.00 6.15 -16.33
N ASP A 62 -13.66 7.09 -15.43
CA ASP A 62 -12.46 6.99 -14.62
C ASP A 62 -12.52 5.80 -13.67
N LEU A 63 -13.70 5.53 -13.11
CA LEU A 63 -13.91 4.37 -12.24
C LEU A 63 -13.59 3.07 -12.98
N GLN A 64 -14.09 2.92 -14.21
CA GLN A 64 -13.83 1.71 -15.00
C GLN A 64 -12.35 1.57 -15.34
N THR A 65 -11.73 2.67 -15.78
CA THR A 65 -10.31 2.69 -16.15
C THR A 65 -9.43 2.34 -14.97
N LEU A 66 -9.68 2.93 -13.80
CA LEU A 66 -8.87 2.70 -12.61
C LEU A 66 -9.13 1.33 -11.99
N THR A 67 -10.37 0.83 -12.06
CA THR A 67 -10.68 -0.52 -11.58
C THR A 67 -9.87 -1.54 -12.39
N LYS A 68 -9.80 -1.38 -13.72
CA LYS A 68 -8.97 -2.25 -14.54
C LYS A 68 -7.50 -2.15 -14.19
N TYR A 69 -6.99 -0.94 -14.01
CA TYR A 69 -5.60 -0.73 -13.63
C TYR A 69 -5.27 -1.44 -12.31
N LEU A 70 -6.12 -1.28 -11.29
CA LEU A 70 -5.92 -1.91 -10.00
C LEU A 70 -5.96 -3.44 -10.11
N ASN A 71 -6.89 -3.98 -10.88
CA ASN A 71 -6.98 -5.43 -11.09
C ASN A 71 -5.77 -5.99 -11.82
N ASP A 72 -5.34 -5.31 -12.88
CA ASP A 72 -4.20 -5.78 -13.69
C ASP A 72 -2.88 -5.74 -12.90
N ASN A 73 -2.81 -4.88 -11.89
CA ASN A 73 -1.59 -4.66 -11.11
C ASN A 73 -1.71 -5.10 -9.65
N SER A 74 -2.73 -5.86 -9.31
CA SER A 74 -2.97 -6.34 -7.95
C SER A 74 -1.87 -7.29 -7.47
N ALA A 75 -1.83 -7.51 -6.15
CA ALA A 75 -0.76 -8.26 -5.51
C ALA A 75 -0.61 -9.68 -6.07
N GLU A 76 -1.72 -10.41 -6.28
CA GLU A 76 -1.66 -11.79 -6.77
C GLU A 76 -1.18 -11.90 -8.21
N LYS A 77 -1.21 -10.82 -8.97
CA LYS A 77 -0.71 -10.78 -10.34
C LYS A 77 0.74 -10.29 -10.44
N ASN A 78 1.34 -9.95 -9.31
CA ASN A 78 2.68 -9.38 -9.23
C ASN A 78 3.52 -10.05 -8.15
N MET A 79 3.42 -11.37 -8.06
CA MET A 79 4.06 -12.17 -7.01
C MET A 79 5.58 -12.20 -7.11
N GLN A 80 6.15 -11.72 -8.21
CA GLN A 80 7.60 -11.57 -8.34
C GLN A 80 8.14 -10.45 -7.46
N TYR A 81 7.28 -9.55 -7.01
CA TYR A 81 7.64 -8.50 -6.06
C TYR A 81 7.48 -9.03 -4.63
N LYS A 82 8.51 -8.82 -3.81
CA LYS A 82 8.60 -9.40 -2.48
C LYS A 82 7.40 -9.05 -1.59
N ARG A 83 7.02 -7.78 -1.54
CA ARG A 83 5.93 -7.37 -0.64
C ARG A 83 4.57 -7.83 -1.13
N SER A 84 4.33 -7.80 -2.44
CA SER A 84 3.10 -8.35 -3.01
C SER A 84 2.97 -9.84 -2.66
N ASN A 85 4.04 -10.59 -2.82
CA ASN A 85 4.07 -12.01 -2.49
C ASN A 85 3.76 -12.26 -1.01
N ARG A 86 4.40 -11.50 -0.11
CA ARG A 86 4.21 -11.67 1.33
C ARG A 86 2.79 -11.32 1.77
N ILE A 87 2.20 -10.29 1.17
CA ILE A 87 0.82 -9.90 1.48
C ILE A 87 -0.15 -11.00 1.07
N VAL A 88 -0.05 -11.49 -0.17
CA VAL A 88 -0.91 -12.57 -0.66
C VAL A 88 -0.76 -13.82 0.19
N SER A 89 0.48 -14.20 0.50
CA SER A 89 0.77 -15.41 1.28
C SER A 89 0.22 -15.34 2.71
N SER A 90 0.02 -14.14 3.24
CA SER A 90 -0.51 -13.96 4.58
C SER A 90 -2.04 -14.04 4.65
N LEU A 91 -2.73 -13.94 3.51
CA LEU A 91 -4.18 -13.95 3.47
C LEU A 91 -4.73 -15.37 3.53
N ALA A 92 -5.82 -15.57 4.26
CA ALA A 92 -6.56 -16.81 4.24
C ALA A 92 -7.28 -16.95 2.89
N LYS A 93 -7.62 -18.18 2.51
CA LYS A 93 -8.36 -18.46 1.28
C LYS A 93 -9.66 -17.64 1.29
N ASN A 94 -9.91 -16.91 0.22
CA ASN A 94 -11.11 -16.06 0.04
C ASN A 94 -11.21 -14.91 1.03
N GLN A 95 -10.17 -14.59 1.78
CA GLN A 95 -10.16 -13.43 2.66
C GLN A 95 -10.11 -12.15 1.82
N ILE A 96 -10.99 -11.19 2.15
CA ILE A 96 -11.01 -9.87 1.51
C ILE A 96 -10.60 -8.84 2.57
N PRO A 97 -9.36 -8.36 2.57
CA PRO A 97 -8.95 -7.36 3.55
C PRO A 97 -9.65 -6.01 3.31
N ASP A 98 -9.95 -5.31 4.39
CA ASP A 98 -10.62 -4.00 4.31
C ASP A 98 -9.69 -2.87 3.90
N SER A 99 -8.39 -3.02 4.17
CA SER A 99 -7.38 -2.01 3.84
C SER A 99 -6.00 -2.64 3.78
N ILE A 100 -5.03 -1.87 3.29
CA ILE A 100 -3.64 -2.33 3.24
C ILE A 100 -3.11 -2.60 4.66
N SER A 101 -3.35 -1.68 5.58
CA SER A 101 -2.81 -1.78 6.95
C SER A 101 -3.45 -2.89 7.78
N THR A 102 -4.60 -3.41 7.36
CA THR A 102 -5.28 -4.50 8.07
C THR A 102 -5.01 -5.88 7.47
N THR A 103 -4.18 -5.98 6.44
CA THR A 103 -3.72 -7.29 5.96
C THR A 103 -2.88 -7.96 7.06
N PRO A 104 -2.96 -9.29 7.21
CA PRO A 104 -2.20 -9.99 8.26
C PRO A 104 -0.70 -9.70 8.21
N TYR A 105 -0.12 -9.61 7.01
CA TYR A 105 1.29 -9.29 6.85
C TYR A 105 1.64 -7.92 7.42
N MET A 106 0.83 -6.90 7.11
CA MET A 106 1.08 -5.53 7.59
C MET A 106 0.90 -5.42 9.11
N ILE A 107 -0.10 -6.09 9.65
CA ILE A 107 -0.31 -6.14 11.10
C ILE A 107 0.93 -6.74 11.77
N LYS A 108 1.44 -7.85 11.26
CA LYS A 108 2.62 -8.50 11.81
C LYS A 108 3.85 -7.59 11.76
N LYS A 109 4.03 -6.90 10.63
CA LYS A 109 5.21 -6.03 10.44
C LYS A 109 5.21 -4.80 11.33
N HIS A 110 4.06 -4.33 11.77
CA HIS A 110 3.95 -3.10 12.54
C HIS A 110 3.59 -3.31 14.02
N LYS A 111 3.42 -4.57 14.44
CA LYS A 111 2.91 -4.88 15.78
C LYS A 111 3.79 -4.37 16.92
N ASP A 112 5.10 -4.25 16.71
CA ASP A 112 6.04 -3.85 17.75
C ASP A 112 6.22 -2.34 17.86
N ILE A 113 5.61 -1.58 16.97
CA ILE A 113 5.68 -0.12 17.01
C ILE A 113 4.68 0.39 18.03
N LYS A 114 5.12 1.22 18.96
CA LYS A 114 4.24 1.77 19.99
C LYS A 114 3.10 2.58 19.37
N LYS A 115 1.91 2.43 19.91
CA LYS A 115 0.71 3.06 19.39
C LYS A 115 0.85 4.59 19.30
N ASP A 116 1.47 5.21 20.30
CA ASP A 116 1.64 6.66 20.31
C ASP A 116 2.56 7.17 19.20
N LEU A 117 3.52 6.35 18.75
CA LEU A 117 4.34 6.70 17.57
C LEU A 117 3.51 6.68 16.29
N ILE A 118 2.55 5.78 16.21
CA ILE A 118 1.67 5.65 15.03
C ILE A 118 0.64 6.78 14.99
N THR A 119 0.09 7.14 16.13
CA THR A 119 -1.00 8.13 16.22
C THR A 119 -0.52 9.57 16.36
N GLN A 120 0.77 9.80 16.51
CA GLN A 120 1.32 11.16 16.65
C GLN A 120 0.98 12.04 15.44
N ASN A 121 0.97 13.36 15.63
CA ASN A 121 0.60 14.30 14.57
C ASN A 121 1.42 14.17 13.30
N GLU A 122 2.70 13.81 13.43
CA GLU A 122 3.61 13.67 12.28
C GLU A 122 3.32 12.41 11.45
N VAL A 123 2.53 11.47 11.97
CA VAL A 123 2.21 10.20 11.30
C VAL A 123 0.71 10.06 11.04
N LYS A 124 -0.10 10.24 12.06
CA LYS A 124 -1.58 10.18 12.03
C LYS A 124 -2.18 8.78 11.88
N GLY A 125 -1.41 7.78 11.46
CA GLY A 125 -1.89 6.41 11.30
C GLY A 125 -1.05 5.60 10.35
N LEU A 126 -1.26 4.30 10.33
CA LEU A 126 -0.52 3.38 9.46
C LEU A 126 -0.81 3.57 7.97
N PHE A 127 -1.87 4.31 7.62
CA PHE A 127 -2.15 4.63 6.23
C PHE A 127 -1.14 5.62 5.62
N ASN A 128 -0.40 6.32 6.45
CA ASN A 128 0.55 7.34 6.01
C ASN A 128 1.96 6.74 5.88
N CYS A 129 2.16 5.95 4.85
CA CYS A 129 3.39 5.19 4.64
C CYS A 129 4.62 6.08 4.56
N MET A 130 4.51 7.23 3.87
CA MET A 130 5.64 8.13 3.66
C MET A 130 6.14 8.76 4.96
N ALA A 131 5.34 8.78 6.01
CA ALA A 131 5.76 9.35 7.28
C ALA A 131 6.96 8.60 7.88
N CYS A 132 7.05 7.30 7.64
CA CYS A 132 8.10 6.43 8.15
C CYS A 132 8.94 5.80 7.04
N HIS A 133 8.31 5.41 5.93
CA HIS A 133 8.98 4.80 4.77
C HIS A 133 9.30 5.89 3.75
N LYS A 134 10.49 6.45 3.84
CA LYS A 134 10.86 7.62 3.01
C LYS A 134 10.98 7.31 1.53
N THR A 135 11.08 6.03 1.17
CA THR A 135 11.18 5.58 -0.23
C THR A 135 9.92 4.85 -0.71
N ALA A 136 8.80 4.99 0.04
CA ALA A 136 7.55 4.33 -0.31
C ALA A 136 7.03 4.73 -1.71
N ASP A 137 7.24 5.97 -2.11
CA ASP A 137 6.84 6.46 -3.43
C ASP A 137 7.53 5.72 -4.58
N LYS A 138 8.67 5.11 -4.30
CA LYS A 138 9.44 4.31 -5.27
C LYS A 138 9.13 2.83 -5.17
N GLY A 139 8.17 2.45 -4.30
CA GLY A 139 7.84 1.05 -4.07
C GLY A 139 8.86 0.33 -3.21
N ILE A 140 9.69 1.05 -2.47
CA ILE A 140 10.76 0.48 -1.63
C ILE A 140 10.37 0.66 -0.17
N TYR A 141 10.23 -0.47 0.54
CA TYR A 141 9.78 -0.50 1.93
C TYR A 141 10.77 -1.20 2.86
N GLY A 142 12.04 -1.23 2.48
CA GLY A 142 13.08 -1.90 3.25
C GLY A 142 13.38 -1.21 4.57
N GLU A 143 13.83 -1.99 5.55
CA GLU A 143 14.16 -1.52 6.90
C GLU A 143 15.16 -0.38 6.88
N ARG A 144 16.13 -0.42 5.96
CA ARG A 144 17.17 0.61 5.83
C ARG A 144 16.60 2.02 5.72
N ASP A 145 15.46 2.16 5.09
CA ASP A 145 14.87 3.46 4.75
C ASP A 145 13.73 3.86 5.68
N ILE A 146 13.58 3.15 6.81
CA ILE A 146 12.58 3.47 7.82
C ILE A 146 13.14 4.51 8.80
N ASN A 147 12.40 5.59 8.96
CA ASN A 147 12.72 6.61 9.95
C ASN A 147 11.41 7.12 10.55
N ILE A 148 11.17 6.71 11.80
CA ILE A 148 9.91 7.04 12.48
C ILE A 148 10.06 8.42 13.15
N PRO A 149 9.16 9.38 12.86
CA PRO A 149 9.20 10.69 13.51
C PRO A 149 9.26 10.57 15.03
N ASN A 150 10.13 11.35 15.67
CA ASN A 150 10.34 11.38 17.11
C ASN A 150 10.88 10.08 17.71
N PHE A 151 11.32 9.15 16.89
CA PHE A 151 11.94 7.90 17.34
C PHE A 151 13.29 7.67 16.63
N GLY A 152 13.28 7.75 15.28
CA GLY A 152 14.48 7.51 14.49
C GLY A 152 14.41 6.22 13.70
N ARG A 153 15.58 5.67 13.39
CA ARG A 153 15.67 4.44 12.58
C ARG A 153 15.05 3.26 13.32
N TRP A 154 14.29 2.47 12.57
CA TRP A 154 13.66 1.26 13.10
C TRP A 154 14.43 0.03 12.66
N LYS A 155 14.61 -0.91 13.58
CA LYS A 155 15.20 -2.22 13.30
C LYS A 155 14.30 -3.31 13.86
N ASP A 156 14.01 -4.30 13.03
CA ASP A 156 13.25 -5.48 13.45
C ASP A 156 14.11 -6.42 14.30
#